data_fddd8966150757802092ef85cc052369
#
_entry.id   fddd8966150757802092ef85cc052369
#
_cell.length_a   1.000
_cell.length_b   1.000
_cell.length_c   1.000
_cell.angle_alpha   90.00
_cell.angle_beta   90.00
_cell.angle_gamma   90.00
#
_symmetry.space_group_name_H-M   'P 1'
#
loop_
_entity.id
_entity.type
_entity.pdbx_description
1 polymer ?
#
loop_
_entity_poly.entity_id
_entity_poly.type
_entity_poly.pdbx_seq_one_letter_code
_entity_poly.pdbx_strand_id
1 'polypeptide(L)'
;LKPYASVADQFGFRRDLVLEALREEGVEFASLSAVIGRGGLVKPIESGVYEVNDALRRDLGHAPQGEHASNLGGLIAADIASRIPGARAFIADPVVVDELDDVARVAGHPLFRRVSIFHALNQKATGRRYARENGRAYEDMNLIVAHMGGGISVGAHRRGRVVDVNNALD
;
A
#
# COMPACT_ATOMS: atom_id res chain seq x y z
N LEU A 1 -13.05 17.13 4.35
CA LEU A 1 -12.39 17.67 3.13
C LEU A 1 -13.43 18.06 2.05
N LYS A 2 -14.53 18.68 2.49
CA LYS A 2 -15.64 19.14 1.64
C LYS A 2 -15.26 20.09 0.47
N PRO A 3 -14.16 20.89 0.50
CA PRO A 3 -13.85 21.82 -0.60
C PRO A 3 -13.25 21.16 -1.84
N TYR A 4 -12.95 19.85 -1.82
CA TYR A 4 -12.33 19.16 -2.94
C TYR A 4 -13.34 18.30 -3.70
N ALA A 5 -13.34 18.39 -5.03
CA ALA A 5 -14.25 17.63 -5.90
C ALA A 5 -13.82 16.16 -6.04
N SER A 6 -12.51 15.91 -5.97
CA SER A 6 -11.92 14.56 -6.08
C SER A 6 -10.85 14.32 -5.02
N VAL A 7 -10.41 13.07 -4.90
CA VAL A 7 -9.25 12.73 -4.04
C VAL A 7 -7.97 13.33 -4.63
N ALA A 8 -7.83 13.34 -5.96
CA ALA A 8 -6.67 13.91 -6.65
C ALA A 8 -6.47 15.39 -6.32
N ASP A 9 -7.56 16.16 -6.22
CA ASP A 9 -7.51 17.60 -5.88
C ASP A 9 -6.92 17.89 -4.49
N GLN A 10 -6.89 16.88 -3.61
CA GLN A 10 -6.32 16.99 -2.27
C GLN A 10 -4.79 16.86 -2.24
N PHE A 11 -4.16 16.57 -3.39
CA PHE A 11 -2.72 16.30 -3.46
C PHE A 11 -1.88 17.42 -2.84
N GLY A 12 -2.07 18.67 -3.31
CA GLY A 12 -1.31 19.81 -2.80
C GLY A 12 -1.48 20.02 -1.31
N PHE A 13 -2.72 20.03 -0.84
CA PHE A 13 -3.04 20.17 0.58
C PHE A 13 -2.37 19.09 1.45
N ARG A 14 -2.50 17.82 1.05
CA ARG A 14 -1.94 16.69 1.81
C ARG A 14 -0.41 16.66 1.80
N ARG A 15 0.19 16.99 0.64
CA ARG A 15 1.65 17.14 0.53
C ARG A 15 2.17 18.22 1.48
N ASP A 16 1.53 19.37 1.50
CA ASP A 16 1.98 20.51 2.30
C ASP A 16 1.88 20.22 3.79
N LEU A 17 0.83 19.51 4.24
CA LEU A 17 0.73 19.01 5.61
C LEU A 17 1.87 18.05 5.97
N VAL A 18 2.26 17.16 5.07
CA VAL A 18 3.40 16.25 5.32
C VAL A 18 4.70 17.04 5.42
N LEU A 19 4.91 18.01 4.53
CA LEU A 19 6.10 18.85 4.56
C LEU A 19 6.18 19.71 5.81
N GLU A 20 5.04 20.23 6.29
CA GLU A 20 4.95 20.98 7.54
C GLU A 20 5.29 20.09 8.74
N ALA A 21 4.65 18.92 8.87
CA ALA A 21 4.93 17.99 9.94
C ALA A 21 6.41 17.55 9.97
N LEU A 22 7.04 17.30 8.82
CA LEU A 22 8.46 16.97 8.77
C LEU A 22 9.35 18.11 9.26
N ARG A 23 8.99 19.37 8.98
CA ARG A 23 9.72 20.54 9.49
C ARG A 23 9.54 20.73 11.01
N GLU A 24 8.32 20.55 11.50
CA GLU A 24 8.01 20.65 12.94
C GLU A 24 8.78 19.60 13.74
N GLU A 25 8.92 18.38 13.22
CA GLU A 25 9.70 17.31 13.83
C GLU A 25 11.24 17.45 13.59
N GLY A 26 11.66 18.53 12.97
CA GLY A 26 13.09 18.82 12.75
C GLY A 26 13.78 17.85 11.79
N VAL A 27 13.03 17.21 10.88
CA VAL A 27 13.60 16.29 9.90
C VAL A 27 14.44 17.06 8.87
N GLU A 28 15.73 16.77 8.80
CA GLU A 28 16.62 17.34 7.80
C GLU A 28 16.40 16.67 6.44
N PHE A 29 15.79 17.39 5.51
CA PHE A 29 15.44 16.85 4.19
C PHE A 29 16.64 16.29 3.42
N ALA A 30 17.79 16.97 3.50
CA ALA A 30 19.01 16.53 2.81
C ALA A 30 19.55 15.18 3.30
N SER A 31 19.13 14.72 4.49
CA SER A 31 19.52 13.42 5.04
C SER A 31 18.69 12.25 4.50
N LEU A 32 17.56 12.52 3.84
CA LEU A 32 16.66 11.49 3.35
C LEU A 32 17.20 10.84 2.08
N SER A 33 17.42 9.54 2.12
CA SER A 33 17.82 8.73 0.95
C SER A 33 16.64 8.19 0.17
N ALA A 34 15.49 8.05 0.84
CA ALA A 34 14.27 7.51 0.23
C ALA A 34 13.02 8.08 0.89
N VAL A 35 11.95 8.20 0.12
CA VAL A 35 10.60 8.51 0.60
C VAL A 35 9.68 7.37 0.20
N ILE A 36 9.05 6.72 1.18
CA ILE A 36 8.19 5.58 0.94
C ILE A 36 6.76 5.97 1.27
N GLY A 37 5.93 6.00 0.23
CA GLY A 37 4.50 6.22 0.35
C GLY A 37 3.74 4.91 0.52
N ARG A 38 2.55 5.00 1.10
CA ARG A 38 1.59 3.92 1.03
C ARG A 38 1.10 3.78 -0.41
N GLY A 39 1.16 2.58 -0.98
CA GLY A 39 0.67 2.30 -2.32
C GLY A 39 -0.86 2.39 -2.41
N GLY A 40 -1.35 2.78 -3.59
CA GLY A 40 -2.76 2.96 -3.89
C GLY A 40 -3.38 1.81 -4.71
N LEU A 41 -4.50 2.11 -5.36
CA LEU A 41 -5.22 1.22 -6.27
C LEU A 41 -4.53 1.23 -7.64
N VAL A 42 -3.39 0.56 -7.73
CA VAL A 42 -2.70 0.26 -8.99
C VAL A 42 -3.17 -1.10 -9.53
N LYS A 43 -2.65 -1.55 -10.67
CA LYS A 43 -2.92 -2.91 -11.14
C LYS A 43 -2.47 -3.94 -10.10
N PRO A 44 -3.13 -5.10 -10.02
CA PRO A 44 -2.71 -6.18 -9.13
C PRO A 44 -1.21 -6.49 -9.30
N ILE A 45 -0.52 -6.61 -8.18
CA ILE A 45 0.93 -6.75 -8.13
C ILE A 45 1.33 -7.68 -6.98
N GLU A 46 2.44 -8.36 -7.04
CA GLU A 46 2.96 -9.14 -5.93
C GLU A 46 3.40 -8.24 -4.75
N SER A 47 3.56 -8.85 -3.58
CA SER A 47 4.12 -8.15 -2.41
C SER A 47 5.54 -7.65 -2.68
N GLY A 48 5.82 -6.41 -2.29
CA GLY A 48 7.14 -5.83 -2.48
C GLY A 48 7.21 -4.32 -2.27
N VAL A 49 8.41 -3.80 -2.50
CA VAL A 49 8.69 -2.37 -2.54
C VAL A 49 8.99 -1.99 -4.00
N TYR A 50 8.25 -1.03 -4.52
CA TYR A 50 8.33 -0.62 -5.92
C TYR A 50 8.71 0.84 -6.03
N GLU A 51 9.67 1.14 -6.89
CA GLU A 51 10.03 2.52 -7.20
C GLU A 51 8.90 3.21 -7.96
N VAL A 52 8.60 4.45 -7.57
CA VAL A 52 7.55 5.26 -8.21
C VAL A 52 8.09 5.84 -9.51
N ASN A 53 8.03 5.03 -10.56
CA ASN A 53 8.36 5.42 -11.92
C ASN A 53 7.18 6.13 -12.62
N ASP A 54 7.39 6.58 -13.86
CA ASP A 54 6.37 7.30 -14.64
C ASP A 54 5.11 6.48 -14.91
N ALA A 55 5.21 5.15 -15.07
CA ALA A 55 4.05 4.28 -15.24
C ALA A 55 3.21 4.26 -13.96
N LEU A 56 3.84 4.09 -12.80
CA LEU A 56 3.19 4.11 -11.49
C LEU A 56 2.57 5.46 -11.17
N ARG A 57 3.25 6.57 -11.51
CA ARG A 57 2.70 7.93 -11.37
C ARG A 57 1.43 8.11 -12.20
N ARG A 58 1.41 7.63 -13.45
CA ARG A 58 0.22 7.69 -14.30
C ARG A 58 -0.93 6.87 -13.72
N ASP A 59 -0.67 5.63 -13.30
CA ASP A 59 -1.70 4.76 -12.73
C ASP A 59 -2.28 5.36 -11.43
N LEU A 60 -1.44 5.89 -10.54
CA LEU A 60 -1.90 6.54 -9.30
C LEU A 60 -2.70 7.83 -9.57
N GLY A 61 -2.30 8.61 -10.57
CA GLY A 61 -2.94 9.89 -10.91
C GLY A 61 -4.26 9.73 -11.66
N HIS A 62 -4.34 8.78 -12.61
CA HIS A 62 -5.56 8.53 -13.38
C HIS A 62 -6.55 7.58 -12.68
N ALA A 63 -6.09 6.88 -11.64
CA ALA A 63 -6.89 5.99 -10.82
C ALA A 63 -7.76 4.97 -11.63
N PRO A 64 -7.19 4.20 -12.58
CA PRO A 64 -7.98 3.29 -13.43
C PRO A 64 -8.66 2.16 -12.64
N GLN A 65 -8.20 1.89 -11.41
CA GLN A 65 -8.78 0.92 -10.48
C GLN A 65 -9.67 1.58 -9.41
N GLY A 66 -9.92 2.88 -9.51
CA GLY A 66 -10.73 3.67 -8.60
C GLY A 66 -9.94 4.71 -7.80
N GLU A 67 -10.66 5.72 -7.35
CA GLU A 67 -10.10 6.78 -6.50
C GLU A 67 -10.07 6.34 -5.03
N HIS A 68 -8.89 6.41 -4.43
CA HIS A 68 -8.73 6.21 -3.00
C HIS A 68 -7.62 7.12 -2.46
N ALA A 69 -7.73 7.57 -1.21
CA ALA A 69 -6.74 8.46 -0.60
C ALA A 69 -5.31 7.88 -0.60
N SER A 70 -5.17 6.55 -0.59
CA SER A 70 -3.87 5.88 -0.68
C SER A 70 -3.16 6.08 -2.02
N ASN A 71 -3.90 6.45 -3.10
CA ASN A 71 -3.28 6.74 -4.40
C ASN A 71 -2.33 7.94 -4.29
N LEU A 72 -2.63 8.89 -3.41
CA LEU A 72 -1.78 10.07 -3.20
C LEU A 72 -0.46 9.74 -2.51
N GLY A 73 -0.37 8.63 -1.78
CA GLY A 73 0.84 8.27 -1.02
C GLY A 73 2.08 8.16 -1.90
N GLY A 74 1.99 7.45 -3.03
CA GLY A 74 3.09 7.32 -3.98
C GLY A 74 3.40 8.63 -4.72
N LEU A 75 2.37 9.42 -5.05
CA LEU A 75 2.55 10.72 -5.71
C LEU A 75 3.23 11.74 -4.79
N ILE A 76 2.83 11.79 -3.52
CA ILE A 76 3.45 12.65 -2.50
C ILE A 76 4.91 12.22 -2.26
N ALA A 77 5.16 10.92 -2.15
CA ALA A 77 6.51 10.40 -2.00
C ALA A 77 7.41 10.83 -3.18
N ALA A 78 6.89 10.75 -4.39
CA ALA A 78 7.61 11.16 -5.60
C ALA A 78 7.87 12.67 -5.64
N ASP A 79 6.91 13.51 -5.27
CA ASP A 79 7.08 14.96 -5.20
C ASP A 79 8.12 15.35 -4.16
N ILE A 80 8.06 14.77 -2.95
CA ILE A 80 9.03 15.05 -1.89
C ILE A 80 10.45 14.59 -2.31
N ALA A 81 10.58 13.36 -2.81
CA ALA A 81 11.88 12.84 -3.24
C ALA A 81 12.51 13.67 -4.37
N SER A 82 11.70 14.19 -5.30
CA SER A 82 12.18 15.02 -6.40
C SER A 82 12.85 16.34 -5.96
N ARG A 83 12.60 16.76 -4.72
CA ARG A 83 13.17 17.98 -4.11
C ARG A 83 14.50 17.70 -3.38
N ILE A 84 14.91 16.45 -3.27
CA ILE A 84 16.07 16.02 -2.48
C ILE A 84 17.07 15.34 -3.42
N PRO A 85 18.28 15.88 -3.61
CA PRO A 85 19.28 15.29 -4.47
C PRO A 85 19.61 13.85 -4.07
N GLY A 86 19.46 12.91 -5.00
CA GLY A 86 19.76 11.50 -4.80
C GLY A 86 18.70 10.68 -4.07
N ALA A 87 17.63 11.30 -3.54
CA ALA A 87 16.53 10.57 -2.92
C ALA A 87 15.64 9.89 -3.96
N ARG A 88 15.12 8.71 -3.60
CA ARG A 88 14.23 7.91 -4.45
C ARG A 88 12.87 7.75 -3.79
N ALA A 89 11.82 7.64 -4.61
CA ALA A 89 10.46 7.43 -4.13
C ALA A 89 10.00 5.99 -4.33
N PHE A 90 9.33 5.44 -3.35
CA PHE A 90 8.82 4.06 -3.38
C PHE A 90 7.39 3.98 -2.85
N ILE A 91 6.70 2.90 -3.22
CA ILE A 91 5.52 2.39 -2.52
C ILE A 91 5.83 1.00 -1.97
N ALA A 92 5.16 0.62 -0.88
CA ALA A 92 5.35 -0.69 -0.26
C ALA A 92 4.00 -1.39 -0.07
N ASP A 93 3.95 -2.67 -0.40
CA ASP A 93 2.81 -3.57 -0.22
C ASP A 93 1.45 -2.86 -0.43
N PRO A 94 1.13 -2.41 -1.66
CA PRO A 94 -0.12 -1.69 -1.93
C PRO A 94 -1.35 -2.55 -1.63
N VAL A 95 -2.51 -1.91 -1.44
CA VAL A 95 -3.77 -2.60 -1.10
C VAL A 95 -4.21 -3.65 -2.11
N VAL A 96 -3.67 -3.59 -3.32
CA VAL A 96 -3.91 -4.49 -4.46
C VAL A 96 -2.87 -5.61 -4.59
N VAL A 97 -2.09 -5.87 -3.53
CA VAL A 97 -1.22 -7.07 -3.52
C VAL A 97 -2.07 -8.29 -3.80
N ASP A 98 -1.72 -9.05 -4.84
CA ASP A 98 -2.47 -10.22 -5.27
C ASP A 98 -1.57 -11.46 -5.32
N GLU A 99 -1.72 -12.28 -4.30
CA GLU A 99 -1.02 -13.55 -4.13
C GLU A 99 -2.01 -14.71 -3.89
N LEU A 100 -3.31 -14.48 -4.19
CA LEU A 100 -4.36 -15.45 -3.98
C LEU A 100 -4.08 -16.76 -4.74
N ASP A 101 -4.32 -17.88 -4.07
CA ASP A 101 -4.42 -19.17 -4.75
C ASP A 101 -5.61 -19.18 -5.72
N ASP A 102 -5.54 -19.96 -6.78
CA ASP A 102 -6.62 -20.04 -7.77
C ASP A 102 -7.96 -20.45 -7.17
N VAL A 103 -7.95 -21.34 -6.19
CA VAL A 103 -9.16 -21.76 -5.48
C VAL A 103 -9.78 -20.61 -4.67
N ALA A 104 -8.98 -19.69 -4.16
CA ALA A 104 -9.45 -18.53 -3.42
C ALA A 104 -10.13 -17.48 -4.33
N ARG A 105 -9.99 -17.59 -5.65
CA ARG A 105 -10.63 -16.70 -6.62
C ARG A 105 -12.07 -17.11 -6.97
N VAL A 106 -12.49 -18.28 -6.53
CA VAL A 106 -13.84 -18.80 -6.79
C VAL A 106 -14.87 -18.05 -5.95
N ALA A 107 -15.80 -17.36 -6.59
CA ALA A 107 -16.84 -16.56 -5.94
C ALA A 107 -18.20 -17.26 -5.84
N GLY A 108 -18.30 -18.53 -6.29
CA GLY A 108 -19.57 -19.25 -6.32
C GLY A 108 -20.48 -18.88 -7.50
N HIS A 109 -20.07 -17.96 -8.37
CA HIS A 109 -20.81 -17.60 -9.59
C HIS A 109 -19.84 -17.46 -10.78
N PRO A 110 -20.14 -18.01 -11.97
CA PRO A 110 -19.19 -18.09 -13.09
C PRO A 110 -18.77 -16.73 -13.68
N LEU A 111 -19.58 -15.69 -13.49
CA LEU A 111 -19.29 -14.34 -14.00
C LEU A 111 -18.44 -13.50 -13.04
N PHE A 112 -18.24 -13.94 -11.80
CA PHE A 112 -17.53 -13.18 -10.78
C PHE A 112 -16.28 -13.92 -10.32
N ARG A 113 -15.20 -13.18 -10.18
CA ARG A 113 -13.97 -13.66 -9.52
C ARG A 113 -13.69 -12.79 -8.31
N ARG A 114 -13.20 -13.38 -7.25
CA ARG A 114 -12.72 -12.62 -6.09
C ARG A 114 -11.45 -11.87 -6.47
N VAL A 115 -11.35 -10.64 -6.02
CA VAL A 115 -10.23 -9.74 -6.24
C VAL A 115 -9.53 -9.51 -4.89
N SER A 116 -8.20 -9.48 -4.92
CA SER A 116 -7.41 -9.21 -3.72
C SER A 116 -7.35 -7.71 -3.47
N ILE A 117 -8.07 -7.23 -2.46
CA ILE A 117 -7.99 -5.86 -1.94
C ILE A 117 -7.99 -5.93 -0.43
N PHE A 118 -6.88 -5.62 0.21
CA PHE A 118 -6.76 -5.75 1.67
C PHE A 118 -5.67 -4.83 2.26
N HIS A 119 -5.54 -4.82 3.57
CA HIS A 119 -4.53 -4.03 4.26
C HIS A 119 -3.15 -4.72 4.20
N ALA A 120 -2.63 -4.93 2.99
CA ALA A 120 -1.44 -5.73 2.71
C ALA A 120 -0.23 -5.27 3.51
N LEU A 121 0.09 -3.97 3.47
CA LEU A 121 1.23 -3.40 4.19
C LEU A 121 1.19 -3.74 5.70
N ASN A 122 0.03 -3.52 6.34
CA ASN A 122 -0.09 -3.79 7.77
C ASN A 122 -0.08 -5.29 8.10
N GLN A 123 -0.82 -6.11 7.34
CA GLN A 123 -0.89 -7.55 7.60
C GLN A 123 0.49 -8.20 7.43
N LYS A 124 1.21 -7.88 6.36
CA LYS A 124 2.55 -8.42 6.11
C LYS A 124 3.58 -7.90 7.12
N ALA A 125 3.52 -6.62 7.48
CA ALA A 125 4.38 -6.07 8.52
C ALA A 125 4.16 -6.76 9.88
N THR A 126 2.90 -7.00 10.23
CA THR A 126 2.53 -7.74 11.46
C THR A 126 3.05 -9.17 11.43
N GLY A 127 2.87 -9.88 10.31
CA GLY A 127 3.38 -11.24 10.14
C GLY A 127 4.90 -11.33 10.23
N ARG A 128 5.61 -10.42 9.54
CA ARG A 128 7.08 -10.31 9.62
C ARG A 128 7.57 -9.96 11.03
N ARG A 129 6.87 -9.04 11.70
CA ARG A 129 7.19 -8.67 13.08
C ARG A 129 7.03 -9.87 14.02
N TYR A 130 5.90 -10.56 13.96
CA TYR A 130 5.64 -11.76 14.77
C TYR A 130 6.70 -12.84 14.53
N ALA A 131 7.06 -13.11 13.28
CA ALA A 131 8.10 -14.07 12.93
C ALA A 131 9.45 -13.70 13.55
N ARG A 132 9.89 -12.45 13.42
CA ARG A 132 11.14 -11.94 13.98
C ARG A 132 11.16 -12.05 15.51
N GLU A 133 10.07 -11.69 16.19
CA GLU A 133 9.95 -11.77 17.66
C GLU A 133 9.99 -13.22 18.17
N ASN A 134 9.68 -14.20 17.30
CA ASN A 134 9.75 -15.63 17.61
C ASN A 134 10.99 -16.34 17.01
N GLY A 135 11.98 -15.59 16.52
CA GLY A 135 13.22 -16.15 15.97
C GLY A 135 13.03 -16.99 14.70
N ARG A 136 12.01 -16.71 13.90
CA ARG A 136 11.67 -17.46 12.68
C ARG A 136 11.61 -16.53 11.46
N ALA A 137 11.78 -17.09 10.26
CA ALA A 137 11.46 -16.38 9.04
C ALA A 137 9.94 -16.38 8.80
N TYR A 138 9.41 -15.29 8.26
CA TYR A 138 7.98 -15.17 7.91
C TYR A 138 7.59 -16.21 6.84
N GLU A 139 8.52 -16.51 5.95
CA GLU A 139 8.40 -17.51 4.88
C GLU A 139 8.30 -18.96 5.39
N ASP A 140 8.64 -19.22 6.66
CA ASP A 140 8.53 -20.52 7.31
C ASP A 140 7.23 -20.68 8.13
N MET A 141 6.32 -19.70 8.04
CA MET A 141 5.14 -19.66 8.89
C MET A 141 3.84 -19.68 8.08
N ASN A 142 2.82 -20.28 8.70
CA ASN A 142 1.43 -20.13 8.28
C ASN A 142 0.69 -19.36 9.37
N LEU A 143 0.06 -18.26 9.01
CA LEU A 143 -0.57 -17.33 9.95
C LEU A 143 -1.96 -16.94 9.44
N ILE A 144 -2.87 -16.66 10.36
CA ILE A 144 -4.06 -15.86 10.08
C ILE A 144 -3.80 -14.48 10.69
N VAL A 145 -3.85 -13.45 9.85
CA VAL A 145 -3.63 -12.08 10.29
C VAL A 145 -4.88 -11.26 10.07
N ALA A 146 -5.41 -10.69 11.15
CA ALA A 146 -6.59 -9.82 11.11
C ALA A 146 -6.15 -8.36 11.30
N HIS A 147 -6.48 -7.52 10.33
CA HIS A 147 -6.48 -6.07 10.46
C HIS A 147 -7.90 -5.65 10.81
N MET A 148 -8.09 -5.03 11.96
CA MET A 148 -9.39 -4.61 12.48
C MET A 148 -9.32 -3.12 12.82
N GLY A 149 -9.73 -2.28 11.88
CA GLY A 149 -9.72 -0.83 11.97
C GLY A 149 -10.98 -0.24 11.31
N GLY A 150 -10.86 0.90 10.63
CA GLY A 150 -11.95 1.49 9.85
C GLY A 150 -12.44 0.61 8.71
N GLY A 151 -11.54 -0.21 8.15
CA GLY A 151 -11.85 -1.37 7.31
C GLY A 151 -11.37 -2.64 8.01
N ILE A 152 -11.93 -3.80 7.65
CA ILE A 152 -11.58 -5.10 8.23
C ILE A 152 -11.09 -6.01 7.11
N SER A 153 -9.90 -6.60 7.28
CA SER A 153 -9.44 -7.69 6.43
C SER A 153 -8.74 -8.78 7.25
N VAL A 154 -9.05 -10.03 6.91
CA VAL A 154 -8.48 -11.22 7.53
C VAL A 154 -7.83 -12.05 6.44
N GLY A 155 -6.52 -12.19 6.48
CA GLY A 155 -5.74 -12.90 5.49
C GLY A 155 -5.18 -14.21 6.01
N ALA A 156 -5.23 -15.23 5.17
CA ALA A 156 -4.51 -16.49 5.35
C ALA A 156 -3.11 -16.36 4.72
N HIS A 157 -2.10 -16.31 5.57
CA HIS A 157 -0.70 -16.21 5.14
C HIS A 157 -0.07 -17.59 5.16
N ARG A 158 0.46 -18.00 4.02
CA ARG A 158 1.17 -19.27 3.86
C ARG A 158 2.55 -19.02 3.28
N ARG A 159 3.58 -19.30 4.06
CA ARG A 159 4.99 -19.16 3.65
C ARG A 159 5.30 -17.78 3.04
N GLY A 160 4.91 -16.71 3.76
CA GLY A 160 5.17 -15.34 3.34
C GLY A 160 4.18 -14.75 2.31
N ARG A 161 3.25 -15.55 1.78
CA ARG A 161 2.25 -15.12 0.77
C ARG A 161 0.85 -15.07 1.39
N VAL A 162 0.03 -14.10 0.97
CA VAL A 162 -1.38 -14.02 1.35
C VAL A 162 -2.22 -14.77 0.34
N VAL A 163 -2.51 -16.03 0.64
CA VAL A 163 -3.13 -16.98 -0.29
C VAL A 163 -4.65 -16.92 -0.33
N ASP A 164 -5.27 -16.32 0.65
CA ASP A 164 -6.69 -15.98 0.71
C ASP A 164 -6.92 -14.78 1.62
N VAL A 165 -7.87 -13.93 1.28
CA VAL A 165 -8.27 -12.78 2.08
C VAL A 165 -9.66 -12.29 1.66
N ASN A 166 -10.45 -11.77 2.61
CA ASN A 166 -11.69 -11.06 2.25
C ASN A 166 -11.37 -9.71 1.60
N ASN A 167 -12.27 -9.20 0.75
CA ASN A 167 -12.17 -7.84 0.23
C ASN A 167 -12.41 -6.83 1.37
N ALA A 168 -11.52 -5.85 1.49
CA ALA A 168 -11.54 -4.87 2.57
C ALA A 168 -12.29 -3.57 2.22
N LEU A 169 -12.71 -3.42 0.97
CA LEU A 169 -13.42 -2.24 0.46
C LEU A 169 -14.91 -2.48 0.22
N ASP A 170 -15.40 -3.70 0.40
CA ASP A 170 -16.82 -4.06 0.31
C ASP A 170 -17.52 -3.86 1.64
#